data_fc06ac68027786a2a1808fe730bcf867
#
_entry.id   fc06ac68027786a2a1808fe730bcf867
#
_cell.length_a   1.000
_cell.length_b   1.000
_cell.length_c   1.000
_cell.angle_alpha   90.00
_cell.angle_beta   90.00
_cell.angle_gamma   90.00
#
_symmetry.space_group_name_H-M   'P 1'
#
loop_
_entity.id
_entity.type
_entity.pdbx_description
1 polymer ?
#
loop_
_entity_poly.entity_id
_entity_poly.type
_entity_poly.pdbx_seq_one_letter_code
_entity_poly.pdbx_strand_id
1 'polypeptide(L)'
;MKGPLRVLRAARDAGVKRVVLTSAFHAVGYGHPHTDHVFTEDDWSVLDGPGTSTYGKSKTLADRAAWDFVAAEGGSLELATILPVAVMGPVMGKAISGAPHHLAQPRPQHAGLPAPVDPDRGRTRRGARAHPGHDHTRRRGQRFLLSSGPSIPMKQIGAILKQSLGEAAKRVPSRSIPNLVVRLGGIFDKELRQTVPDLDYVRRASSDKAYRLLGWTALKPEEAIIAAAESMIARGLVGQ
;
A
#
# COMPACT_ATOMS: atom_id res chain seq x y z
N MET A 1 17.34 -5.79 -7.71
CA MET A 1 17.77 -4.41 -7.43
C MET A 1 18.17 -3.59 -8.67
N LYS A 2 18.44 -4.20 -9.84
CA LYS A 2 18.91 -3.45 -11.02
C LYS A 2 17.87 -2.54 -11.69
N GLY A 3 16.57 -2.79 -11.53
CA GLY A 3 15.49 -2.04 -12.20
C GLY A 3 15.45 -0.56 -11.84
N PRO A 4 15.21 -0.17 -10.58
CA PRO A 4 15.14 1.25 -10.19
C PRO A 4 16.41 2.02 -10.51
N LEU A 5 17.58 1.42 -10.30
CA LEU A 5 18.87 2.06 -10.58
C LEU A 5 19.08 2.36 -12.07
N ARG A 6 18.60 1.50 -12.98
CA ARG A 6 18.67 1.77 -14.42
C ARG A 6 17.86 3.00 -14.79
N VAL A 7 16.65 3.13 -14.25
CA VAL A 7 15.77 4.26 -14.49
C VAL A 7 16.37 5.54 -13.90
N LEU A 8 16.91 5.49 -12.68
CA LEU A 8 17.52 6.65 -12.03
C LEU A 8 18.77 7.14 -12.76
N ARG A 9 19.64 6.23 -13.25
CA ARG A 9 20.79 6.60 -14.08
C ARG A 9 20.33 7.27 -15.35
N ALA A 10 19.39 6.66 -16.08
CA ALA A 10 18.87 7.25 -17.32
C ALA A 10 18.23 8.63 -17.06
N ALA A 11 17.48 8.80 -15.97
CA ALA A 11 16.88 10.08 -15.61
C ALA A 11 17.96 11.14 -15.29
N ARG A 12 19.00 10.78 -14.52
CA ARG A 12 20.14 11.66 -14.23
C ARG A 12 20.84 12.08 -15.53
N ASP A 13 21.18 11.10 -16.37
CA ASP A 13 21.94 11.33 -17.62
C ASP A 13 21.13 12.15 -18.64
N ALA A 14 19.80 12.05 -18.59
CA ALA A 14 18.89 12.88 -19.38
C ALA A 14 18.58 14.26 -18.76
N GLY A 15 19.20 14.64 -17.65
CA GLY A 15 19.00 15.93 -17.00
C GLY A 15 17.62 16.11 -16.37
N VAL A 16 16.94 15.00 -16.02
CA VAL A 16 15.66 15.06 -15.31
C VAL A 16 15.86 15.68 -13.93
N LYS A 17 15.07 16.68 -13.60
CA LYS A 17 15.20 17.39 -12.31
C LYS A 17 14.72 16.55 -11.12
N ARG A 18 13.64 15.77 -11.30
CA ARG A 18 13.02 15.02 -10.21
C ARG A 18 12.43 13.70 -10.67
N VAL A 19 12.66 12.65 -9.88
CA VAL A 19 11.99 11.35 -9.99
C VAL A 19 11.10 11.14 -8.77
N VAL A 20 9.87 10.68 -9.01
CA VAL A 20 8.97 10.19 -7.98
C VAL A 20 8.89 8.67 -8.11
N LEU A 21 9.40 7.95 -7.13
CA LEU A 21 9.43 6.50 -7.11
C LEU A 21 8.28 5.95 -6.27
N THR A 22 7.43 5.11 -6.85
CA THR A 22 6.43 4.35 -6.09
C THR A 22 7.10 3.13 -5.45
N SER A 23 7.30 3.23 -4.14
CA SER A 23 7.75 2.14 -3.28
C SER A 23 6.54 1.40 -2.68
N ALA A 24 6.56 1.03 -1.42
CA ALA A 24 5.44 0.42 -0.71
C ALA A 24 5.64 0.54 0.81
N PHE A 25 4.57 0.46 1.59
CA PHE A 25 4.63 0.33 3.06
C PHE A 25 5.46 -0.87 3.51
N HIS A 26 5.62 -1.87 2.64
CA HIS A 26 6.53 -3.00 2.86
C HIS A 26 8.00 -2.61 3.05
N ALA A 27 8.37 -1.40 2.67
CA ALA A 27 9.72 -0.87 2.97
C ALA A 27 9.82 -0.19 4.34
N VAL A 28 8.71 -0.07 5.08
CA VAL A 28 8.60 0.67 6.34
C VAL A 28 8.26 -0.22 7.53
N GLY A 29 7.15 -0.95 7.49
CA GLY A 29 6.50 -1.49 8.69
C GLY A 29 6.58 -3.01 8.85
N TYR A 30 7.42 -3.73 8.11
CA TYR A 30 7.50 -5.19 8.18
C TYR A 30 8.80 -5.68 8.83
N GLY A 31 8.75 -6.89 9.39
CA GLY A 31 9.89 -7.52 10.06
C GLY A 31 10.15 -7.04 11.48
N HIS A 32 9.29 -6.20 12.03
CA HIS A 32 9.32 -5.79 13.43
C HIS A 32 8.55 -6.77 14.30
N PRO A 33 8.92 -6.92 15.58
CA PRO A 33 8.06 -7.57 16.56
C PRO A 33 6.72 -6.86 16.65
N HIS A 34 5.69 -7.51 17.21
CA HIS A 34 4.42 -6.85 17.51
C HIS A 34 4.66 -5.65 18.42
N THR A 35 4.14 -4.50 18.03
CA THR A 35 4.37 -3.22 18.71
C THR A 35 3.17 -2.29 18.51
N ASP A 36 2.96 -1.38 19.46
CA ASP A 36 2.00 -0.28 19.32
C ASP A 36 2.59 0.93 18.57
N HIS A 37 3.82 0.81 18.07
CA HIS A 37 4.49 1.86 17.30
C HIS A 37 3.66 2.27 16.09
N VAL A 38 3.55 3.60 15.87
CA VAL A 38 2.95 4.16 14.67
C VAL A 38 4.06 4.41 13.66
N PHE A 39 4.12 3.58 12.62
CA PHE A 39 5.13 3.68 11.58
C PHE A 39 5.00 4.96 10.78
N THR A 40 6.14 5.56 10.51
CA THR A 40 6.30 6.79 9.74
C THR A 40 7.28 6.59 8.58
N GLU A 41 7.56 7.64 7.85
CA GLU A 41 8.53 7.63 6.76
C GLU A 41 9.98 7.45 7.23
N ASP A 42 10.26 7.64 8.52
CA ASP A 42 11.60 7.51 9.10
C ASP A 42 11.94 6.05 9.41
N ASP A 43 10.91 5.19 9.47
CA ASP A 43 11.07 3.77 9.73
C ASP A 43 11.50 2.98 8.48
N TRP A 44 12.18 1.85 8.74
CA TRP A 44 12.58 0.90 7.71
C TRP A 44 12.27 -0.53 8.14
N SER A 45 11.71 -1.30 7.24
CA SER A 45 11.46 -2.72 7.47
C SER A 45 12.75 -3.49 7.74
N VAL A 46 12.65 -4.47 8.65
CA VAL A 46 13.72 -5.40 8.99
C VAL A 46 13.68 -6.57 8.01
N LEU A 47 14.75 -6.74 7.22
CA LEU A 47 14.78 -7.70 6.11
C LEU A 47 14.61 -9.16 6.57
N ASP A 48 15.21 -9.52 7.68
CA ASP A 48 15.20 -10.89 8.18
C ASP A 48 14.30 -11.08 9.40
N GLY A 49 13.43 -10.09 9.66
CA GLY A 49 12.47 -10.14 10.73
C GLY A 49 11.19 -10.93 10.39
N PRO A 50 10.34 -11.18 11.42
CA PRO A 50 9.13 -11.98 11.26
C PRO A 50 8.16 -11.35 10.27
N GLY A 51 7.49 -12.19 9.44
CA GLY A 51 6.49 -11.74 8.47
C GLY A 51 7.03 -10.98 7.26
N THR A 52 8.35 -10.87 7.09
CA THR A 52 8.94 -10.21 5.92
C THR A 52 8.94 -11.14 4.71
N SER A 53 8.07 -10.85 3.76
CA SER A 53 7.95 -11.60 2.50
C SER A 53 9.10 -11.27 1.52
N THR A 54 9.30 -12.13 0.52
CA THR A 54 10.25 -11.86 -0.59
C THR A 54 9.91 -10.54 -1.31
N TYR A 55 8.63 -10.23 -1.45
CA TYR A 55 8.16 -8.95 -1.99
C TYR A 55 8.58 -7.78 -1.09
N GLY A 56 8.38 -7.89 0.21
CA GLY A 56 8.79 -6.86 1.18
C GLY A 56 10.29 -6.62 1.15
N LYS A 57 11.09 -7.68 1.16
CA LYS A 57 12.56 -7.58 0.99
C LYS A 57 12.93 -6.85 -0.30
N SER A 58 12.31 -7.22 -1.42
CA SER A 58 12.55 -6.60 -2.72
C SER A 58 12.25 -5.10 -2.71
N LYS A 59 11.12 -4.69 -2.13
CA LYS A 59 10.71 -3.28 -2.03
C LYS A 59 11.63 -2.47 -1.12
N THR A 60 11.98 -3.01 0.03
CA THR A 60 12.91 -2.37 0.99
C THR A 60 14.29 -2.15 0.36
N LEU A 61 14.84 -3.18 -0.26
CA LEU A 61 16.14 -3.09 -0.90
C LEU A 61 16.13 -2.15 -2.11
N ALA A 62 15.05 -2.12 -2.88
CA ALA A 62 14.90 -1.21 -4.01
C ALA A 62 14.81 0.25 -3.58
N ASP A 63 14.08 0.52 -2.50
CA ASP A 63 13.92 1.86 -1.93
C ASP A 63 15.27 2.37 -1.36
N ARG A 64 15.94 1.56 -0.53
CA ARG A 64 17.29 1.88 -0.01
C ARG A 64 18.29 2.16 -1.14
N ALA A 65 18.37 1.26 -2.12
CA ALA A 65 19.29 1.43 -3.25
C ALA A 65 19.01 2.70 -4.07
N ALA A 66 17.76 3.14 -4.17
CA ALA A 66 17.41 4.38 -4.84
C ALA A 66 17.92 5.60 -4.07
N TRP A 67 17.79 5.60 -2.75
CA TRP A 67 18.30 6.67 -1.89
C TRP A 67 19.83 6.70 -1.86
N ASP A 68 20.47 5.54 -1.74
CA ASP A 68 21.94 5.41 -1.78
C ASP A 68 22.50 5.94 -3.11
N PHE A 69 21.84 5.59 -4.24
CA PHE A 69 22.23 6.09 -5.56
C PHE A 69 22.15 7.61 -5.66
N VAL A 70 21.05 8.21 -5.21
CA VAL A 70 20.90 9.67 -5.29
C VAL A 70 21.89 10.38 -4.39
N ALA A 71 22.19 9.83 -3.22
CA ALA A 71 23.19 10.38 -2.31
C ALA A 71 24.61 10.31 -2.88
N ALA A 72 24.97 9.21 -3.56
CA ALA A 72 26.33 8.98 -4.05
C ALA A 72 26.56 9.47 -5.49
N GLU A 73 25.58 9.28 -6.39
CA GLU A 73 25.74 9.43 -7.83
C GLU A 73 24.67 10.33 -8.47
N GLY A 74 23.66 10.80 -7.70
CA GLY A 74 22.49 11.51 -8.23
C GLY A 74 22.78 12.87 -8.86
N GLY A 75 23.87 13.54 -8.47
CA GLY A 75 24.17 14.90 -8.94
C GLY A 75 23.05 15.88 -8.53
N SER A 76 22.41 16.51 -9.52
CA SER A 76 21.28 17.42 -9.31
C SER A 76 19.91 16.73 -9.30
N LEU A 77 19.86 15.40 -9.50
CA LEU A 77 18.60 14.64 -9.52
C LEU A 77 17.96 14.60 -8.13
N GLU A 78 16.73 15.07 -8.02
CA GLU A 78 15.93 14.97 -6.81
C GLU A 78 15.12 13.67 -6.80
N LEU A 79 15.09 12.98 -5.66
CA LEU A 79 14.25 11.80 -5.45
C LEU A 79 13.15 12.13 -4.43
N ALA A 80 11.93 11.69 -4.71
CA ALA A 80 10.88 11.54 -3.72
C ALA A 80 10.31 10.12 -3.82
N THR A 81 10.01 9.49 -2.68
CA THR A 81 9.38 8.16 -2.70
C THR A 81 7.99 8.21 -2.08
N ILE A 82 7.06 7.49 -2.70
CA ILE A 82 5.70 7.33 -2.22
C ILE A 82 5.54 5.88 -1.73
N LEU A 83 5.08 5.72 -0.51
CA LEU A 83 4.97 4.46 0.22
C LEU A 83 3.48 4.14 0.47
N PRO A 84 2.72 3.74 -0.55
CA PRO A 84 1.32 3.40 -0.36
C PRO A 84 1.20 2.14 0.49
N VAL A 85 0.18 2.12 1.34
CA VAL A 85 -0.14 0.94 2.14
C VAL A 85 -0.90 -0.07 1.30
N ALA A 86 -2.20 0.09 1.14
CA ALA A 86 -2.96 -0.70 0.19
C ALA A 86 -3.66 0.24 -0.81
N VAL A 87 -3.54 -0.07 -2.09
CA VAL A 87 -4.21 0.72 -3.13
C VAL A 87 -5.53 0.05 -3.45
N MET A 88 -6.62 0.72 -3.15
CA MET A 88 -7.98 0.30 -3.45
C MET A 88 -8.67 1.37 -4.29
N GLY A 89 -9.53 0.94 -5.20
CA GLY A 89 -10.28 1.83 -6.08
C GLY A 89 -10.73 1.12 -7.34
N PRO A 90 -11.38 1.82 -8.28
CA PRO A 90 -11.85 1.23 -9.52
C PRO A 90 -10.74 0.56 -10.31
N VAL A 91 -11.00 -0.67 -10.77
CA VAL A 91 -10.06 -1.42 -11.62
C VAL A 91 -10.10 -0.84 -13.02
N MET A 92 -8.95 -0.40 -13.54
CA MET A 92 -8.87 0.28 -14.84
C MET A 92 -8.65 -0.68 -16.02
N GLY A 93 -8.15 -1.88 -15.77
CA GLY A 93 -7.82 -2.88 -16.80
C GLY A 93 -8.48 -4.23 -16.57
N LYS A 94 -8.10 -5.23 -17.38
CA LYS A 94 -8.55 -6.62 -17.21
C LYS A 94 -7.73 -7.39 -16.17
N ALA A 95 -6.55 -6.92 -15.83
CA ALA A 95 -5.68 -7.55 -14.83
C ALA A 95 -5.94 -6.92 -13.45
N ILE A 96 -6.22 -7.76 -12.47
CA ILE A 96 -6.33 -7.36 -11.07
C ILE A 96 -4.96 -7.55 -10.43
N SER A 97 -4.40 -6.51 -9.85
CA SER A 97 -3.15 -6.59 -9.11
C SER A 97 -3.27 -5.92 -7.74
N GLY A 98 -2.45 -6.38 -6.79
CA GLY A 98 -2.40 -5.78 -5.46
C GLY A 98 -3.64 -6.03 -4.60
N ALA A 99 -4.04 -5.03 -3.82
CA ALA A 99 -5.10 -5.15 -2.82
C ALA A 99 -6.47 -5.58 -3.39
N PRO A 100 -6.96 -5.12 -4.56
CA PRO A 100 -8.22 -5.59 -5.13
C PRO A 100 -8.27 -7.09 -5.41
N HIS A 101 -7.13 -7.74 -5.67
CA HIS A 101 -7.07 -9.19 -5.86
C HIS A 101 -7.61 -9.96 -4.64
N HIS A 102 -7.40 -9.43 -3.44
CA HIS A 102 -7.89 -10.04 -2.21
C HIS A 102 -9.40 -9.96 -2.07
N LEU A 103 -10.05 -9.00 -2.74
CA LEU A 103 -11.51 -8.93 -2.82
C LEU A 103 -12.08 -9.97 -3.78
N ALA A 104 -11.37 -10.27 -4.87
CA ALA A 104 -11.78 -11.26 -5.86
C ALA A 104 -11.59 -12.70 -5.38
N GLN A 105 -10.57 -12.94 -4.58
CA GLN A 105 -10.22 -14.24 -4.02
C GLN A 105 -10.04 -14.11 -2.51
N PRO A 106 -11.12 -14.12 -1.72
CA PRO A 106 -11.04 -14.01 -0.27
C PRO A 106 -10.30 -15.23 0.28
N ARG A 107 -9.02 -15.05 0.55
CA ARG A 107 -8.21 -16.03 1.26
C ARG A 107 -8.16 -15.66 2.74
N PRO A 108 -8.01 -16.61 3.66
CA PRO A 108 -7.99 -16.34 5.10
C PRO A 108 -6.80 -15.50 5.60
N GLN A 109 -6.01 -14.97 4.71
CA GLN A 109 -4.63 -14.52 4.93
C GLN A 109 -4.45 -13.09 5.43
N HIS A 110 -5.52 -12.30 5.64
CA HIS A 110 -5.31 -10.89 5.98
C HIS A 110 -6.10 -10.49 7.21
N ALA A 111 -5.39 -10.27 8.29
CA ALA A 111 -5.92 -9.73 9.54
C ALA A 111 -6.45 -8.29 9.42
N GLY A 112 -6.16 -7.62 8.31
CA GLY A 112 -6.69 -6.32 7.94
C GLY A 112 -5.97 -5.81 6.71
N LEU A 113 -6.71 -5.26 5.76
CA LEU A 113 -6.11 -4.44 4.71
C LEU A 113 -5.97 -3.01 5.24
N PRO A 114 -4.79 -2.41 5.12
CA PRO A 114 -4.69 -0.98 5.36
C PRO A 114 -5.58 -0.23 4.37
N ALA A 115 -6.14 0.87 4.81
CA ALA A 115 -7.13 1.62 4.08
C ALA A 115 -6.62 2.14 2.73
N PRO A 116 -7.49 2.26 1.73
CA PRO A 116 -7.11 2.50 0.34
C PRO A 116 -6.64 3.93 0.03
N VAL A 117 -5.80 4.03 -0.98
CA VAL A 117 -5.37 5.29 -1.60
C VAL A 117 -6.12 5.46 -2.93
N ASP A 118 -6.74 6.62 -3.13
CA ASP A 118 -7.37 6.98 -4.41
C ASP A 118 -6.30 7.37 -5.44
N PRO A 119 -6.12 6.61 -6.53
CA PRO A 119 -5.15 6.98 -7.56
C PRO A 119 -5.54 8.23 -8.36
N ASP A 120 -6.83 8.62 -8.40
CA ASP A 120 -7.30 9.79 -9.14
C ASP A 120 -7.28 11.10 -8.35
N ARG A 121 -7.18 11.06 -7.03
CA ARG A 121 -6.99 12.29 -6.24
C ARG A 121 -5.62 12.93 -6.42
N GLY A 122 -4.64 12.21 -6.96
CA GLY A 122 -3.36 12.77 -7.41
C GLY A 122 -3.46 13.53 -8.74
N ARG A 123 -4.49 13.30 -9.54
CA ARG A 123 -4.84 14.13 -10.69
C ARG A 123 -5.67 15.30 -10.18
N THR A 124 -4.99 16.37 -9.84
CA THR A 124 -5.60 17.67 -9.55
C THR A 124 -6.68 17.96 -10.57
N ARG A 125 -7.96 17.96 -10.14
CA ARG A 125 -8.97 18.74 -10.86
C ARG A 125 -8.38 20.13 -11.06
N ARG A 126 -8.32 20.60 -12.31
CA ARG A 126 -8.04 22.01 -12.61
C ARG A 126 -8.96 22.84 -11.74
N GLY A 127 -8.43 23.47 -10.69
CA GLY A 127 -9.22 24.26 -9.77
C GLY A 127 -8.82 24.20 -8.31
N ALA A 128 -7.95 23.27 -7.88
CA ALA A 128 -7.31 23.41 -6.57
C ALA A 128 -6.38 24.62 -6.64
N ARG A 129 -6.85 25.76 -6.13
CA ARG A 129 -6.00 26.93 -5.92
C ARG A 129 -4.81 26.45 -5.10
N ALA A 130 -3.62 26.54 -5.67
CA ALA A 130 -2.39 26.35 -4.93
C ALA A 130 -2.46 27.25 -3.72
N HIS A 131 -2.44 26.71 -2.50
CA HIS A 131 -2.29 27.51 -1.31
C HIS A 131 -0.98 28.29 -1.45
N PRO A 132 -1.00 29.63 -1.43
CA PRO A 132 0.20 30.42 -1.47
C PRO A 132 0.98 30.12 -0.18
N GLY A 133 2.13 29.47 -0.29
CA GLY A 133 2.99 29.14 0.85
C GLY A 133 3.55 27.71 0.90
N HIS A 134 3.22 26.83 -0.05
CA HIS A 134 3.86 25.53 -0.10
C HIS A 134 5.27 25.65 -0.68
N ASP A 135 6.24 25.72 0.19
CA ASP A 135 7.67 25.69 -0.16
C ASP A 135 7.99 24.40 -0.92
N HIS A 136 8.16 24.51 -2.24
CA HIS A 136 8.53 23.41 -3.10
C HIS A 136 9.88 22.77 -2.72
N THR A 137 10.72 23.48 -1.98
CA THR A 137 12.03 22.98 -1.50
C THR A 137 11.87 21.92 -0.42
N ARG A 138 10.83 22.00 0.42
CA ARG A 138 10.54 21.03 1.48
C ARG A 138 10.12 19.65 0.98
N ARG A 139 9.86 19.48 -0.32
CA ARG A 139 9.45 18.21 -0.93
C ARG A 139 10.62 17.43 -1.51
N ARG A 140 11.81 18.03 -1.54
CA ARG A 140 13.03 17.42 -2.08
C ARG A 140 13.57 16.39 -1.09
N GLY A 141 14.02 15.27 -1.59
CA GLY A 141 14.65 14.26 -0.76
C GLY A 141 13.72 13.68 0.31
N GLN A 142 12.42 13.47 0.01
CA GLN A 142 11.43 13.08 1.00
C GLN A 142 10.75 11.75 0.66
N ARG A 143 10.51 10.96 1.69
CA ARG A 143 9.61 9.81 1.66
C ARG A 143 8.22 10.26 2.12
N PHE A 144 7.16 9.70 1.54
CA PHE A 144 5.77 9.99 1.90
C PHE A 144 4.98 8.70 2.06
N LEU A 145 4.51 8.45 3.26
CA LEU A 145 3.65 7.32 3.56
C LEU A 145 2.19 7.71 3.28
N LEU A 146 1.48 6.85 2.55
CA LEU A 146 0.09 7.09 2.15
C LEU A 146 -0.82 6.01 2.72
N SER A 147 -1.59 6.38 3.73
CA SER A 147 -2.61 5.54 4.37
C SER A 147 -3.87 6.37 4.61
N SER A 148 -5.04 5.82 4.39
CA SER A 148 -6.33 6.49 4.62
C SER A 148 -6.88 6.31 6.04
N GLY A 149 -6.07 5.81 6.95
CA GLY A 149 -6.47 5.63 8.34
C GLY A 149 -6.14 4.23 8.88
N PRO A 150 -6.82 3.77 9.94
CA PRO A 150 -6.56 2.48 10.56
C PRO A 150 -6.91 1.31 9.63
N SER A 151 -6.27 0.17 9.83
CA SER A 151 -6.55 -1.05 9.09
C SER A 151 -7.98 -1.51 9.29
N ILE A 152 -8.64 -1.95 8.22
CA ILE A 152 -10.00 -2.50 8.28
C ILE A 152 -9.91 -4.03 8.27
N PRO A 153 -10.44 -4.72 9.28
CA PRO A 153 -10.47 -6.18 9.30
C PRO A 153 -11.25 -6.75 8.12
N MET A 154 -10.83 -7.90 7.59
CA MET A 154 -11.49 -8.57 6.46
C MET A 154 -12.98 -8.84 6.71
N LYS A 155 -13.36 -9.17 7.95
CA LYS A 155 -14.76 -9.33 8.35
C LYS A 155 -15.56 -8.05 8.12
N GLN A 156 -14.99 -6.90 8.44
CA GLN A 156 -15.64 -5.60 8.24
C GLN A 156 -15.73 -5.26 6.75
N ILE A 157 -14.68 -5.55 5.96
CA ILE A 157 -14.72 -5.42 4.50
C ILE A 157 -15.86 -6.26 3.91
N GLY A 158 -15.98 -7.53 4.36
CA GLY A 158 -17.07 -8.40 3.94
C GLY A 158 -18.45 -7.86 4.29
N ALA A 159 -18.60 -7.24 5.47
CA ALA A 159 -19.87 -6.61 5.89
C ALA A 159 -20.19 -5.38 5.03
N ILE A 160 -19.23 -4.50 4.76
CA ILE A 160 -19.37 -3.32 3.88
C ILE A 160 -19.84 -3.75 2.50
N LEU A 161 -19.18 -4.76 1.90
CA LEU A 161 -19.54 -5.23 0.57
C LEU A 161 -20.95 -5.82 0.52
N LYS A 162 -21.34 -6.62 1.52
CA LYS A 162 -22.71 -7.20 1.58
C LYS A 162 -23.77 -6.13 1.75
N GLN A 163 -23.52 -5.14 2.59
CA GLN A 163 -24.45 -4.05 2.82
C GLN A 163 -24.63 -3.19 1.55
N SER A 164 -23.55 -2.95 0.79
CA SER A 164 -23.58 -2.03 -0.35
C SER A 164 -23.97 -2.71 -1.66
N LEU A 165 -23.60 -3.98 -1.86
CA LEU A 165 -23.77 -4.70 -3.13
C LEU A 165 -24.85 -5.80 -3.08
N GLY A 166 -25.41 -6.07 -1.92
CA GLY A 166 -26.51 -7.03 -1.75
C GLY A 166 -26.23 -8.41 -2.34
N GLU A 167 -27.08 -8.87 -3.27
CA GLU A 167 -26.97 -10.18 -3.93
C GLU A 167 -25.65 -10.38 -4.67
N ALA A 168 -25.06 -9.32 -5.26
CA ALA A 168 -23.78 -9.43 -5.95
C ALA A 168 -22.62 -9.82 -5.00
N ALA A 169 -22.77 -9.52 -3.71
CA ALA A 169 -21.76 -9.86 -2.68
C ALA A 169 -22.15 -11.08 -1.82
N LYS A 170 -23.18 -11.85 -2.17
CA LYS A 170 -23.64 -12.97 -1.34
C LYS A 170 -22.57 -14.04 -1.08
N ARG A 171 -21.65 -14.24 -2.04
CA ARG A 171 -20.54 -15.19 -1.93
C ARG A 171 -19.36 -14.65 -1.12
N VAL A 172 -19.33 -13.36 -0.78
CA VAL A 172 -18.25 -12.78 0.02
C VAL A 172 -18.29 -13.41 1.42
N PRO A 173 -17.18 -14.02 1.90
CA PRO A 173 -17.15 -14.61 3.23
C PRO A 173 -17.40 -13.57 4.32
N SER A 174 -18.33 -13.86 5.21
CA SER A 174 -18.63 -13.04 6.39
C SER A 174 -18.09 -13.65 7.69
N ARG A 175 -17.59 -14.89 7.61
CA ARG A 175 -17.02 -15.60 8.75
C ARG A 175 -15.50 -15.52 8.68
N SER A 176 -14.87 -15.17 9.80
CA SER A 176 -13.42 -15.29 9.95
C SER A 176 -13.06 -16.75 10.27
N ILE A 177 -11.98 -17.22 9.69
CA ILE A 177 -11.40 -18.50 10.08
C ILE A 177 -10.72 -18.28 11.45
N PRO A 178 -10.95 -19.15 12.44
CA PRO A 178 -10.28 -19.04 13.73
C PRO A 178 -8.75 -19.08 13.57
N ASN A 179 -8.04 -18.21 14.29
CA ASN A 179 -6.58 -18.12 14.20
C ASN A 179 -5.86 -19.44 14.46
N LEU A 180 -6.43 -20.29 15.32
CA LEU A 180 -5.91 -21.63 15.57
C LEU A 180 -5.86 -22.48 14.29
N VAL A 181 -6.90 -22.41 13.47
CA VAL A 181 -6.97 -23.15 12.17
C VAL A 181 -5.91 -22.63 11.21
N VAL A 182 -5.72 -21.30 11.16
CA VAL A 182 -4.67 -20.69 10.31
C VAL A 182 -3.27 -21.09 10.79
N ARG A 183 -3.04 -21.10 12.12
CA ARG A 183 -1.76 -21.54 12.71
C ARG A 183 -1.47 -23.01 12.41
N LEU A 184 -2.44 -23.89 12.57
CA LEU A 184 -2.31 -25.32 12.25
C LEU A 184 -2.11 -25.53 10.74
N GLY A 185 -2.89 -24.84 9.89
CA GLY A 185 -2.71 -24.89 8.43
C GLY A 185 -1.33 -24.40 7.99
N GLY A 186 -0.76 -23.41 8.66
CA GLY A 186 0.59 -22.88 8.39
C GLY A 186 1.73 -23.88 8.64
N ILE A 187 1.46 -25.01 9.32
CA ILE A 187 2.44 -26.09 9.45
C ILE A 187 2.64 -26.77 8.09
N PHE A 188 1.55 -26.96 7.35
CA PHE A 188 1.52 -27.72 6.09
C PHE A 188 1.57 -26.81 4.85
N ASP A 189 1.04 -25.58 4.94
CA ASP A 189 0.97 -24.62 3.84
C ASP A 189 1.93 -23.45 4.06
N LYS A 190 2.86 -23.26 3.10
CA LYS A 190 3.88 -22.21 3.14
C LYS A 190 3.28 -20.81 3.03
N GLU A 191 2.18 -20.64 2.30
CA GLU A 191 1.51 -19.34 2.15
C GLU A 191 0.81 -18.97 3.46
N LEU A 192 0.09 -19.89 4.09
CA LEU A 192 -0.51 -19.69 5.40
C LEU A 192 0.55 -19.40 6.47
N ARG A 193 1.69 -20.08 6.42
CA ARG A 193 2.80 -19.85 7.34
C ARG A 193 3.32 -18.42 7.31
N GLN A 194 3.32 -17.78 6.15
CA GLN A 194 3.76 -16.38 6.01
C GLN A 194 2.79 -15.38 6.67
N THR A 195 1.53 -15.77 6.87
CA THR A 195 0.51 -14.92 7.47
C THR A 195 0.39 -15.09 8.99
N VAL A 196 0.92 -16.18 9.54
CA VAL A 196 0.85 -16.47 10.98
C VAL A 196 1.44 -15.34 11.84
N PRO A 197 2.59 -14.71 11.47
CA PRO A 197 3.13 -13.58 12.23
C PRO A 197 2.24 -12.33 12.25
N ASP A 198 1.29 -12.22 11.32
CA ASP A 198 0.40 -11.06 11.22
C ASP A 198 -0.96 -11.29 11.87
N LEU A 199 -1.21 -12.50 12.39
CA LEU A 199 -2.45 -12.80 13.10
C LEU A 199 -2.53 -11.96 14.39
N ASP A 200 -3.69 -11.36 14.61
CA ASP A 200 -3.98 -10.50 15.79
C ASP A 200 -3.11 -9.23 15.86
N TYR A 201 -2.38 -8.91 14.80
CA TYR A 201 -1.52 -7.74 14.74
C TYR A 201 -1.98 -6.72 13.71
N VAL A 202 -2.23 -5.50 14.18
CA VAL A 202 -2.62 -4.35 13.36
C VAL A 202 -1.47 -3.35 13.32
N ARG A 203 -0.80 -3.25 12.16
CA ARG A 203 0.21 -2.20 11.95
C ARG A 203 -0.46 -0.85 11.83
N ARG A 204 0.01 0.11 12.62
CA ARG A 204 -0.43 1.50 12.55
C ARG A 204 0.55 2.30 11.70
N ALA A 205 0.03 3.17 10.86
CA ALA A 205 0.83 4.02 9.98
C ALA A 205 0.28 5.45 9.98
N SER A 206 1.17 6.45 10.01
CA SER A 206 0.81 7.87 9.91
C SER A 206 1.08 8.40 8.53
N SER A 207 0.14 9.17 7.97
CA SER A 207 0.29 9.94 6.74
C SER A 207 0.34 11.45 7.01
N ASP A 208 0.59 11.86 8.24
CA ASP A 208 0.58 13.26 8.66
C ASP A 208 1.53 14.13 7.84
N LYS A 209 2.68 13.58 7.46
CA LYS A 209 3.65 14.26 6.62
C LYS A 209 3.10 14.52 5.22
N ALA A 210 2.47 13.52 4.60
CA ALA A 210 1.84 13.67 3.29
C ALA A 210 0.70 14.69 3.35
N TYR A 211 -0.13 14.64 4.39
CA TYR A 211 -1.17 15.63 4.61
C TYR A 211 -0.60 17.04 4.71
N ARG A 212 0.38 17.27 5.60
CA ARG A 212 0.94 18.61 5.86
C ARG A 212 1.72 19.18 4.68
N LEU A 213 2.55 18.37 4.01
CA LEU A 213 3.46 18.85 2.98
C LEU A 213 2.89 18.78 1.56
N LEU A 214 1.99 17.85 1.28
CA LEU A 214 1.41 17.66 -0.04
C LEU A 214 -0.05 18.13 -0.12
N GLY A 215 -0.71 18.39 1.01
CA GLY A 215 -2.17 18.57 1.06
C GLY A 215 -2.92 17.31 0.64
N TRP A 216 -2.27 16.14 0.73
CA TRP A 216 -2.85 14.88 0.30
C TRP A 216 -3.92 14.41 1.29
N THR A 217 -5.06 14.01 0.74
CA THR A 217 -6.14 13.39 1.51
C THR A 217 -6.62 12.14 0.80
N ALA A 218 -6.88 11.08 1.57
CA ALA A 218 -7.43 9.85 1.06
C ALA A 218 -8.95 9.92 0.89
N LEU A 219 -9.51 9.04 0.05
CA LEU A 219 -10.92 8.68 0.09
C LEU A 219 -11.24 7.96 1.40
N LYS A 220 -12.50 7.95 1.79
CA LYS A 220 -12.95 7.06 2.86
C LYS A 220 -12.72 5.62 2.44
N PRO A 221 -12.17 4.78 3.33
CA PRO A 221 -11.86 3.39 3.01
C PRO A 221 -13.05 2.61 2.47
N GLU A 222 -14.23 2.83 3.02
CA GLU A 222 -15.47 2.17 2.61
C GLU A 222 -15.83 2.50 1.16
N GLU A 223 -15.76 3.79 0.77
CA GLU A 223 -16.04 4.25 -0.59
C GLU A 223 -15.10 3.60 -1.61
N ALA A 224 -13.83 3.51 -1.28
CA ALA A 224 -12.83 2.93 -2.16
C ALA A 224 -12.95 1.39 -2.28
N ILE A 225 -13.34 0.70 -1.21
CA ILE A 225 -13.63 -0.74 -1.21
C ILE A 225 -14.84 -1.03 -2.10
N ILE A 226 -15.92 -0.25 -1.95
CA ILE A 226 -17.15 -0.40 -2.74
C ILE A 226 -16.83 -0.13 -4.22
N ALA A 227 -16.17 0.97 -4.56
CA ALA A 227 -15.82 1.33 -5.92
C ALA A 227 -14.90 0.28 -6.59
N ALA A 228 -13.97 -0.32 -5.84
CA ALA A 228 -13.16 -1.43 -6.32
C ALA A 228 -14.05 -2.63 -6.70
N ALA A 229 -14.95 -3.06 -5.81
CA ALA A 229 -15.79 -4.21 -6.03
C ALA A 229 -16.80 -3.99 -7.17
N GLU A 230 -17.46 -2.82 -7.24
CA GLU A 230 -18.37 -2.45 -8.34
C GLU A 230 -17.66 -2.52 -9.69
N SER A 231 -16.45 -1.95 -9.79
CA SER A 231 -15.69 -1.98 -11.03
C SER A 231 -15.27 -3.39 -11.44
N MET A 232 -15.00 -4.26 -10.46
CA MET A 232 -14.66 -5.67 -10.73
C MET A 232 -15.87 -6.46 -11.22
N ILE A 233 -17.05 -6.24 -10.63
CA ILE A 233 -18.31 -6.84 -11.07
C ILE A 233 -18.64 -6.36 -12.49
N ALA A 234 -18.61 -5.05 -12.74
CA ALA A 234 -18.90 -4.46 -14.05
C ALA A 234 -17.99 -4.98 -15.17
N ARG A 235 -16.78 -5.43 -14.84
CA ARG A 235 -15.81 -5.98 -15.78
C ARG A 235 -15.79 -7.51 -15.85
N GLY A 236 -16.66 -8.20 -15.10
CA GLY A 236 -16.69 -9.66 -15.05
C GLY A 236 -15.42 -10.28 -14.47
N LEU A 237 -14.71 -9.58 -13.59
CA LEU A 237 -13.44 -10.02 -12.97
C LEU A 237 -13.65 -10.81 -11.68
N VAL A 238 -14.88 -10.87 -11.18
CA VAL A 238 -15.32 -11.71 -10.06
C VAL A 238 -16.31 -12.73 -10.61
N GLY A 239 -16.12 -14.02 -10.24
CA GLY A 239 -17.01 -15.09 -10.71
C GLY A 239 -18.45 -14.83 -10.28
N GLN A 240 -19.37 -15.01 -11.22
CA GLN A 240 -20.81 -15.04 -10.97
C GLN A 240 -21.19 -16.24 -10.10
#